data_c1dc9333526bf10004768733948cad20
#
_entry.id   c1dc9333526bf10004768733948cad20
#
_cell.length_a   1.000
_cell.length_b   1.000
_cell.length_c   1.000
_cell.angle_alpha   90.00
_cell.angle_beta   90.00
_cell.angle_gamma   90.00
#
_symmetry.space_group_name_H-M   'P 1'
#
loop_
_entity.id
_entity.type
_entity.pdbx_description
1 polymer ?
#
loop_
_entity_poly.entity_id
_entity_poly.type
_entity_poly.pdbx_seq_one_letter_code
_entity_poly.pdbx_strand_id
1 'polypeptide(L)'
;MTSEMISGIMSEIKDIIGIDVGGANLKICTGNAVEIHYCPMWKDSPLTELLRPYACRKAAVVMSGELADGFSNKDEGIAFIVNAVKEAIPDSKFYGMDGKFHDSPTHLLAAANWLASVDFLRDRYPNAVLVDFGSTTCDIIPLNRFESLKGMTDLDRLRKGYLVYTGTLRSTIPSLLRKVRVNGYDTFVSSEYFAQSADAHLVLGNISVDDYSVPTADGAENTYAASLQRLSRVVCSDLSEIGESGAKEIAAAFVKEQTDLIRAETLRIIKETGSTEIIAAGIGSHILTKLFAGEISCIDLNADKQIFADALPAHAVLEVAQRTGIF
;
A
#
# COMPACT_ATOMS: atom_id res chain seq x y z
N MET A 1 11.86 -36.71 14.63
CA MET A 1 12.43 -36.08 13.42
C MET A 1 13.93 -35.99 13.62
N THR A 2 14.71 -36.50 12.69
CA THR A 2 16.19 -36.50 12.78
C THR A 2 16.71 -35.09 12.48
N SER A 3 17.91 -34.75 12.97
CA SER A 3 18.59 -33.45 12.71
C SER A 3 18.72 -33.16 11.20
N GLU A 4 18.87 -34.19 10.37
CA GLU A 4 18.95 -34.08 8.90
C GLU A 4 17.59 -33.71 8.28
N MET A 5 16.46 -34.21 8.80
CA MET A 5 15.12 -33.82 8.35
C MET A 5 14.84 -32.35 8.71
N ILE A 6 15.25 -31.90 9.89
CA ILE A 6 15.09 -30.50 10.30
C ILE A 6 15.98 -29.58 9.45
N SER A 7 17.21 -29.98 9.15
CA SER A 7 18.13 -29.22 8.28
C SER A 7 17.62 -29.16 6.83
N GLY A 8 17.05 -30.25 6.31
CA GLY A 8 16.45 -30.29 4.97
C GLY A 8 15.23 -29.38 4.87
N ILE A 9 14.31 -29.45 5.83
CA ILE A 9 13.12 -28.57 5.89
C ILE A 9 13.54 -27.09 6.03
N MET A 10 14.54 -26.78 6.86
CA MET A 10 15.04 -25.42 7.02
C MET A 10 15.77 -24.89 5.75
N SER A 11 16.40 -25.76 4.94
CA SER A 11 17.01 -25.35 3.66
C SER A 11 15.95 -25.11 2.59
N GLU A 12 14.90 -25.91 2.51
CA GLU A 12 13.77 -25.72 1.59
C GLU A 12 12.96 -24.46 1.91
N ILE A 13 12.76 -24.15 3.20
CA ILE A 13 12.09 -22.91 3.63
C ILE A 13 12.88 -21.65 3.20
N LYS A 14 14.20 -21.72 3.19
CA LYS A 14 15.07 -20.60 2.73
C LYS A 14 15.03 -20.38 1.23
N ASP A 15 14.45 -21.30 0.47
CA ASP A 15 14.43 -21.26 -0.99
C ASP A 15 13.20 -20.54 -1.56
N ILE A 16 12.18 -20.27 -0.73
CA ILE A 16 10.96 -19.58 -1.15
C ILE A 16 11.13 -18.08 -0.95
N ILE A 17 10.66 -17.29 -1.93
CA ILE A 17 10.54 -15.83 -1.82
C ILE A 17 9.08 -15.40 -1.99
N GLY A 18 8.73 -14.28 -1.38
CA GLY A 18 7.45 -13.62 -1.57
C GLY A 18 7.57 -12.43 -2.51
N ILE A 19 6.66 -12.30 -3.46
CA ILE A 19 6.69 -11.25 -4.47
C ILE A 19 5.34 -10.53 -4.49
N ASP A 20 5.36 -9.19 -4.44
CA ASP A 20 4.22 -8.33 -4.71
C ASP A 20 4.47 -7.50 -5.96
N VAL A 21 3.71 -7.78 -7.03
CA VAL A 21 3.78 -7.07 -8.31
C VAL A 21 2.75 -5.96 -8.31
N GLY A 22 3.17 -4.77 -7.87
CA GLY A 22 2.32 -3.57 -7.88
C GLY A 22 2.32 -2.86 -9.24
N GLY A 23 1.48 -1.84 -9.38
CA GLY A 23 1.41 -1.05 -10.60
C GLY A 23 2.69 -0.25 -10.88
N ALA A 24 3.38 0.25 -9.86
CA ALA A 24 4.57 1.09 -9.98
C ALA A 24 5.84 0.44 -9.43
N ASN A 25 5.72 -0.50 -8.50
CA ASN A 25 6.85 -1.10 -7.80
C ASN A 25 6.69 -2.61 -7.72
N LEU A 26 7.83 -3.29 -7.82
CA LEU A 26 8.01 -4.70 -7.51
C LEU A 26 8.63 -4.79 -6.11
N LYS A 27 8.02 -5.57 -5.22
CA LYS A 27 8.56 -5.83 -3.88
C LYS A 27 8.88 -7.32 -3.73
N ILE A 28 10.08 -7.62 -3.26
CA ILE A 28 10.58 -8.99 -3.10
C ILE A 28 11.00 -9.19 -1.66
N CYS A 29 10.40 -10.17 -0.99
CA CYS A 29 10.74 -10.59 0.36
C CYS A 29 11.47 -11.94 0.32
N THR A 30 12.71 -11.98 0.80
CA THR A 30 13.53 -13.20 0.85
C THR A 30 13.45 -13.92 2.19
N GLY A 31 12.59 -13.46 3.09
CA GLY A 31 12.50 -13.93 4.48
C GLY A 31 13.48 -13.24 5.44
N ASN A 32 14.62 -12.74 4.93
CA ASN A 32 15.62 -12.03 5.74
C ASN A 32 15.77 -10.55 5.36
N ALA A 33 15.30 -10.18 4.16
CA ALA A 33 15.40 -8.84 3.61
C ALA A 33 14.25 -8.56 2.66
N VAL A 34 14.01 -7.30 2.39
CA VAL A 34 13.08 -6.80 1.38
C VAL A 34 13.83 -5.94 0.40
N GLU A 35 13.54 -6.14 -0.88
CA GLU A 35 13.98 -5.30 -1.98
C GLU A 35 12.77 -4.65 -2.64
N ILE A 36 12.87 -3.37 -2.96
CA ILE A 36 11.82 -2.59 -3.63
C ILE A 36 12.44 -2.00 -4.90
N HIS A 37 11.88 -2.39 -6.05
CA HIS A 37 12.35 -1.94 -7.35
C HIS A 37 11.27 -1.12 -8.05
N TYR A 38 11.64 -0.01 -8.68
CA TYR A 38 10.73 0.71 -9.58
C TYR A 38 10.46 -0.15 -10.82
N CYS A 39 9.19 -0.51 -11.02
CA CYS A 39 8.74 -1.43 -12.06
C CYS A 39 7.37 -0.97 -12.59
N PRO A 40 7.33 0.07 -13.44
CA PRO A 40 6.08 0.65 -13.93
C PRO A 40 5.40 -0.29 -14.93
N MET A 41 4.20 -0.78 -14.61
CA MET A 41 3.43 -1.68 -15.47
C MET A 41 2.82 -0.97 -16.70
N TRP A 42 2.76 0.36 -16.71
CA TRP A 42 2.23 1.17 -17.83
C TRP A 42 3.26 1.56 -18.90
N LYS A 43 4.46 1.04 -18.81
CA LYS A 43 5.57 1.22 -19.76
C LYS A 43 6.18 -0.14 -20.08
N ASP A 44 7.26 -0.16 -20.85
CA ASP A 44 8.08 -1.35 -21.03
C ASP A 44 8.57 -1.84 -19.67
N SER A 45 7.81 -2.73 -19.06
CA SER A 45 8.04 -3.18 -17.69
C SER A 45 9.27 -4.10 -17.62
N PRO A 46 10.27 -3.80 -16.79
CA PRO A 46 11.46 -4.65 -16.61
C PRO A 46 11.20 -5.86 -15.69
N LEU A 47 9.96 -6.29 -15.51
CA LEU A 47 9.57 -7.30 -14.53
C LEU A 47 10.38 -8.60 -14.64
N THR A 48 10.47 -9.18 -15.84
CA THR A 48 11.24 -10.41 -16.08
C THR A 48 12.73 -10.21 -15.74
N GLU A 49 13.32 -9.08 -16.13
CA GLU A 49 14.73 -8.78 -15.90
C GLU A 49 15.06 -8.61 -14.42
N LEU A 50 14.20 -7.91 -13.67
CA LEU A 50 14.33 -7.72 -12.23
C LEU A 50 14.20 -9.03 -11.45
N LEU A 51 13.45 -10.00 -11.98
CA LEU A 51 13.24 -11.31 -11.35
C LEU A 51 14.29 -12.36 -11.73
N ARG A 52 15.04 -12.20 -12.82
CA ARG A 52 16.09 -13.16 -13.26
C ARG A 52 17.10 -13.57 -12.19
N PRO A 53 17.56 -12.68 -11.29
CA PRO A 53 18.47 -13.07 -10.20
C PRO A 53 17.91 -14.16 -9.29
N TYR A 54 16.59 -14.35 -9.27
CA TYR A 54 15.89 -15.31 -8.43
C TYR A 54 15.45 -16.59 -9.17
N ALA A 55 15.93 -16.84 -10.39
CA ALA A 55 15.50 -17.94 -11.26
C ALA A 55 15.59 -19.34 -10.62
N CYS A 56 16.53 -19.53 -9.68
CA CYS A 56 16.69 -20.79 -8.97
C CYS A 56 15.85 -20.91 -7.68
N ARG A 57 14.99 -19.91 -7.38
CA ARG A 57 14.15 -19.88 -6.19
C ARG A 57 12.72 -20.34 -6.51
N LYS A 58 11.95 -20.66 -5.48
CA LYS A 58 10.50 -20.82 -5.54
C LYS A 58 9.85 -19.49 -5.20
N ALA A 59 8.78 -19.09 -5.87
CA ALA A 59 8.15 -17.80 -5.64
C ALA A 59 6.65 -17.92 -5.32
N ALA A 60 6.26 -17.38 -4.17
CA ALA A 60 4.87 -17.09 -3.84
C ALA A 60 4.55 -15.65 -4.25
N VAL A 61 3.54 -15.45 -5.09
CA VAL A 61 3.31 -14.17 -5.79
C VAL A 61 1.91 -13.65 -5.50
N VAL A 62 1.81 -12.37 -5.23
CA VAL A 62 0.57 -11.58 -5.29
C VAL A 62 0.75 -10.45 -6.29
N MET A 63 -0.38 -9.90 -6.78
CA MET A 63 -0.36 -8.77 -7.71
C MET A 63 -1.43 -7.75 -7.38
N SER A 64 -1.18 -6.50 -7.78
CA SER A 64 -2.12 -5.38 -7.83
C SER A 64 -1.81 -4.45 -9.01
N GLY A 65 -0.91 -4.87 -9.91
CA GLY A 65 -0.50 -4.13 -11.11
C GLY A 65 -1.27 -4.52 -12.38
N GLU A 66 -2.22 -5.45 -12.30
CA GLU A 66 -2.93 -6.01 -13.45
C GLU A 66 -3.90 -5.03 -14.13
N LEU A 67 -4.22 -3.92 -13.48
CA LEU A 67 -5.09 -2.86 -14.05
C LEU A 67 -4.31 -1.57 -14.37
N ALA A 68 -2.99 -1.66 -14.54
CA ALA A 68 -2.21 -0.51 -14.96
C ALA A 68 -2.60 -0.04 -16.38
N ASP A 69 -2.44 1.26 -16.67
CA ASP A 69 -2.86 1.90 -17.93
C ASP A 69 -2.28 1.27 -19.22
N GLY A 70 -1.26 0.42 -19.10
CA GLY A 70 -0.69 -0.33 -20.21
C GLY A 70 -1.53 -1.52 -20.68
N PHE A 71 -2.56 -1.93 -19.94
CA PHE A 71 -3.40 -3.09 -20.26
C PHE A 71 -4.81 -2.67 -20.62
N SER A 72 -5.41 -3.36 -21.62
CA SER A 72 -6.79 -3.10 -22.05
C SER A 72 -7.84 -3.57 -21.03
N ASN A 73 -7.49 -4.56 -20.22
CA ASN A 73 -8.34 -5.16 -19.18
C ASN A 73 -7.49 -5.95 -18.17
N LYS A 74 -8.13 -6.37 -17.07
CA LYS A 74 -7.45 -7.15 -16.00
C LYS A 74 -6.91 -8.50 -16.48
N ASP A 75 -7.60 -9.20 -17.36
CA ASP A 75 -7.17 -10.52 -17.81
C ASP A 75 -5.88 -10.44 -18.62
N GLU A 76 -5.71 -9.39 -19.42
CA GLU A 76 -4.45 -9.10 -20.13
C GLU A 76 -3.31 -8.81 -19.14
N GLY A 77 -3.54 -7.96 -18.14
CA GLY A 77 -2.54 -7.66 -17.13
C GLY A 77 -2.16 -8.86 -16.27
N ILE A 78 -3.13 -9.69 -15.87
CA ILE A 78 -2.89 -10.95 -15.17
C ILE A 78 -2.03 -11.89 -16.02
N ALA A 79 -2.39 -12.09 -17.29
CA ALA A 79 -1.66 -12.96 -18.19
C ALA A 79 -0.21 -12.47 -18.39
N PHE A 80 -0.03 -11.17 -18.57
CA PHE A 80 1.30 -10.57 -18.69
C PHE A 80 2.15 -10.84 -17.44
N ILE A 81 1.63 -10.52 -16.25
CA ILE A 81 2.37 -10.69 -14.98
C ILE A 81 2.70 -12.16 -14.74
N VAL A 82 1.73 -13.06 -14.88
CA VAL A 82 1.96 -14.50 -14.68
C VAL A 82 3.02 -15.03 -15.63
N ASN A 83 2.96 -14.69 -16.93
CA ASN A 83 3.93 -15.14 -17.92
C ASN A 83 5.34 -14.59 -17.66
N ALA A 84 5.46 -13.29 -17.35
CA ALA A 84 6.74 -12.65 -17.05
C ALA A 84 7.40 -13.24 -15.79
N VAL A 85 6.61 -13.49 -14.74
CA VAL A 85 7.11 -14.13 -13.51
C VAL A 85 7.56 -15.57 -13.80
N LYS A 86 6.75 -16.37 -14.50
CA LYS A 86 7.09 -17.76 -14.83
C LYS A 86 8.26 -17.89 -15.79
N GLU A 87 8.46 -16.94 -16.69
CA GLU A 87 9.65 -16.88 -17.55
C GLU A 87 10.91 -16.70 -16.71
N ALA A 88 10.87 -15.84 -15.69
CA ALA A 88 12.01 -15.57 -14.81
C ALA A 88 12.19 -16.65 -13.73
N ILE A 89 11.09 -17.09 -13.11
CA ILE A 89 11.06 -18.06 -12.00
C ILE A 89 10.01 -19.13 -12.31
N PRO A 90 10.39 -20.24 -13.00
CA PRO A 90 9.44 -21.27 -13.42
C PRO A 90 8.64 -21.91 -12.28
N ASP A 91 9.25 -22.08 -11.09
CA ASP A 91 8.59 -22.60 -9.90
C ASP A 91 7.95 -21.46 -9.09
N SER A 92 6.89 -20.86 -9.68
CA SER A 92 6.13 -19.77 -9.07
C SER A 92 4.64 -20.14 -8.95
N LYS A 93 4.03 -19.74 -7.83
CA LYS A 93 2.61 -19.91 -7.53
C LYS A 93 1.99 -18.57 -7.12
N PHE A 94 0.77 -18.35 -7.55
CA PHE A 94 0.08 -17.06 -7.45
C PHE A 94 -1.09 -17.17 -6.48
N TYR A 95 -1.08 -16.37 -5.42
CA TYR A 95 -2.16 -16.32 -4.45
C TYR A 95 -3.36 -15.55 -5.01
N GLY A 96 -4.55 -16.14 -4.85
CA GLY A 96 -5.79 -15.61 -5.41
C GLY A 96 -6.78 -15.13 -4.36
N MET A 97 -7.80 -14.41 -4.82
CA MET A 97 -8.92 -13.90 -4.02
C MET A 97 -9.80 -14.99 -3.40
N ASP A 98 -9.62 -16.24 -3.76
CA ASP A 98 -10.24 -17.41 -3.11
C ASP A 98 -9.42 -17.92 -1.90
N GLY A 99 -8.29 -17.30 -1.60
CA GLY A 99 -7.38 -17.71 -0.54
C GLY A 99 -6.56 -18.95 -0.88
N LYS A 100 -6.36 -19.23 -2.17
CA LYS A 100 -5.58 -20.39 -2.67
C LYS A 100 -4.50 -19.96 -3.63
N PHE A 101 -3.53 -20.85 -3.84
CA PHE A 101 -2.50 -20.66 -4.84
C PHE A 101 -2.87 -21.33 -6.17
N HIS A 102 -2.50 -20.66 -7.26
CA HIS A 102 -2.79 -21.06 -8.64
C HIS A 102 -1.48 -21.12 -9.44
N ASP A 103 -1.45 -21.99 -10.46
CA ASP A 103 -0.28 -22.19 -11.33
C ASP A 103 -0.41 -21.47 -12.70
N SER A 104 -1.59 -20.92 -13.01
CA SER A 104 -1.90 -20.33 -14.31
C SER A 104 -2.75 -19.07 -14.15
N PRO A 105 -2.82 -18.22 -15.19
CA PRO A 105 -3.67 -17.02 -15.18
C PRO A 105 -5.14 -17.35 -14.87
N THR A 106 -5.71 -16.63 -13.93
CA THR A 106 -7.15 -16.67 -13.60
C THR A 106 -7.56 -15.31 -13.06
N HIS A 107 -8.81 -14.90 -13.28
CA HIS A 107 -9.37 -13.66 -12.77
C HIS A 107 -9.30 -13.56 -11.22
N LEU A 108 -9.16 -14.68 -10.53
CA LEU A 108 -9.00 -14.72 -9.07
C LEU A 108 -7.69 -14.08 -8.59
N LEU A 109 -6.69 -13.88 -9.44
CA LEU A 109 -5.40 -13.29 -9.07
C LEU A 109 -5.46 -11.76 -8.96
N ALA A 110 -6.49 -11.13 -9.53
CA ALA A 110 -6.61 -9.68 -9.55
C ALA A 110 -6.66 -9.08 -8.14
N ALA A 111 -5.77 -8.13 -7.85
CA ALA A 111 -5.70 -7.37 -6.61
C ALA A 111 -5.76 -8.25 -5.33
N ALA A 112 -5.11 -9.41 -5.32
CA ALA A 112 -5.14 -10.34 -4.18
C ALA A 112 -4.10 -10.01 -3.08
N ASN A 113 -3.29 -8.99 -3.26
CA ASN A 113 -2.20 -8.60 -2.37
C ASN A 113 -2.70 -8.26 -0.94
N TRP A 114 -3.78 -7.49 -0.81
CA TRP A 114 -4.37 -7.14 0.48
C TRP A 114 -4.97 -8.37 1.20
N LEU A 115 -5.55 -9.34 0.44
CA LEU A 115 -6.11 -10.54 1.04
C LEU A 115 -5.01 -11.46 1.62
N ALA A 116 -3.84 -11.53 0.97
CA ALA A 116 -2.69 -12.24 1.52
C ALA A 116 -2.22 -11.60 2.84
N SER A 117 -2.20 -10.27 2.93
CA SER A 117 -1.88 -9.55 4.18
C SER A 117 -2.87 -9.92 5.31
N VAL A 118 -4.17 -9.97 4.99
CA VAL A 118 -5.20 -10.41 5.95
C VAL A 118 -5.00 -11.86 6.35
N ASP A 119 -4.75 -12.76 5.39
CA ASP A 119 -4.56 -14.20 5.65
C ASP A 119 -3.36 -14.48 6.56
N PHE A 120 -2.30 -13.70 6.43
CA PHE A 120 -1.15 -13.75 7.32
C PHE A 120 -1.45 -13.20 8.72
N LEU A 121 -2.06 -12.00 8.80
CA LEU A 121 -2.22 -11.29 10.06
C LEU A 121 -3.36 -11.82 10.95
N ARG A 122 -4.40 -12.42 10.37
CA ARG A 122 -5.60 -12.86 11.10
C ARG A 122 -5.33 -13.91 12.19
N ASP A 123 -4.30 -14.75 12.01
CA ASP A 123 -3.94 -15.76 12.99
C ASP A 123 -3.29 -15.13 14.23
N ARG A 124 -2.55 -14.04 14.04
CA ARG A 124 -1.87 -13.32 15.12
C ARG A 124 -2.76 -12.25 15.77
N TYR A 125 -3.62 -11.63 14.97
CA TYR A 125 -4.49 -10.50 15.40
C TYR A 125 -5.96 -10.73 15.00
N PRO A 126 -6.61 -11.79 15.55
CA PRO A 126 -7.92 -12.23 15.05
C PRO A 126 -9.06 -11.21 15.25
N ASN A 127 -8.89 -10.24 16.17
CA ASN A 127 -9.91 -9.24 16.47
C ASN A 127 -9.53 -7.82 16.02
N ALA A 128 -8.55 -7.72 15.12
CA ALA A 128 -8.08 -6.42 14.65
C ALA A 128 -8.72 -5.97 13.33
N VAL A 129 -8.62 -4.67 13.06
CA VAL A 129 -8.74 -4.07 11.73
C VAL A 129 -7.35 -3.69 11.26
N LEU A 130 -6.93 -4.22 10.10
CA LEU A 130 -5.74 -3.74 9.41
C LEU A 130 -6.06 -2.37 8.79
N VAL A 131 -5.26 -1.38 9.11
CA VAL A 131 -5.27 -0.06 8.44
C VAL A 131 -3.90 0.14 7.80
N ASP A 132 -3.82 -0.15 6.51
CA ASP A 132 -2.59 0.03 5.72
C ASP A 132 -2.66 1.38 4.98
N PHE A 133 -2.02 2.40 5.56
CA PHE A 133 -1.96 3.74 4.99
C PHE A 133 -0.74 3.88 4.10
N GLY A 134 -0.89 3.43 2.87
CA GLY A 134 0.16 3.38 1.87
C GLY A 134 0.38 4.70 1.11
N SER A 135 1.16 4.63 0.02
CA SER A 135 1.49 5.80 -0.82
C SER A 135 0.30 6.32 -1.62
N THR A 136 -0.60 5.45 -2.06
CA THR A 136 -1.71 5.77 -2.99
C THR A 136 -3.07 5.61 -2.33
N THR A 137 -3.24 4.61 -1.49
CA THR A 137 -4.51 4.18 -0.90
C THR A 137 -4.37 3.91 0.59
N CYS A 138 -5.51 3.83 1.27
CA CYS A 138 -5.61 3.32 2.62
C CYS A 138 -6.56 2.12 2.62
N ASP A 139 -6.05 0.95 2.96
CA ASP A 139 -6.82 -0.27 3.15
C ASP A 139 -7.30 -0.36 4.60
N ILE A 140 -8.59 -0.61 4.80
CA ILE A 140 -9.21 -0.70 6.14
C ILE A 140 -9.97 -2.03 6.22
N ILE A 141 -9.29 -3.10 6.61
CA ILE A 141 -9.76 -4.47 6.43
C ILE A 141 -9.96 -5.19 7.78
N PRO A 142 -11.16 -5.68 8.09
CA PRO A 142 -11.40 -6.45 9.32
C PRO A 142 -10.83 -7.87 9.20
N LEU A 143 -9.89 -8.22 10.07
CA LEU A 143 -9.19 -9.51 10.03
C LEU A 143 -10.10 -10.69 10.42
N ASN A 144 -11.13 -10.44 11.24
CA ASN A 144 -12.12 -11.44 11.67
C ASN A 144 -13.17 -11.81 10.61
N ARG A 145 -13.05 -11.28 9.39
CA ARG A 145 -14.04 -11.49 8.30
C ARG A 145 -13.46 -12.19 7.08
N PHE A 146 -12.31 -12.86 7.21
CA PHE A 146 -11.54 -13.44 6.12
C PHE A 146 -12.39 -14.19 5.08
N GLU A 147 -13.29 -15.09 5.51
CA GLU A 147 -14.12 -15.88 4.58
C GLU A 147 -15.07 -15.00 3.75
N SER A 148 -15.57 -13.91 4.31
CA SER A 148 -16.45 -12.97 3.61
C SER A 148 -15.71 -11.96 2.74
N LEU A 149 -14.39 -11.87 2.88
CA LEU A 149 -13.52 -11.02 2.06
C LEU A 149 -13.13 -11.68 0.74
N LYS A 150 -13.17 -13.01 0.68
CA LYS A 150 -12.83 -13.79 -0.52
C LYS A 150 -13.71 -13.38 -1.71
N GLY A 151 -13.09 -13.20 -2.87
CA GLY A 151 -13.75 -12.82 -4.09
C GLY A 151 -14.16 -11.34 -4.19
N MET A 152 -13.89 -10.50 -3.18
CA MET A 152 -14.14 -9.06 -3.27
C MET A 152 -13.24 -8.39 -4.29
N THR A 153 -13.84 -7.63 -5.18
CA THR A 153 -13.13 -6.73 -6.08
C THR A 153 -12.79 -5.40 -5.39
N ASP A 154 -11.90 -4.61 -5.98
CA ASP A 154 -11.63 -3.25 -5.50
C ASP A 154 -12.90 -2.37 -5.52
N LEU A 155 -13.79 -2.58 -6.50
CA LEU A 155 -15.08 -1.90 -6.56
C LEU A 155 -15.94 -2.24 -5.33
N ASP A 156 -15.97 -3.52 -4.91
CA ASP A 156 -16.71 -3.94 -3.72
C ASP A 156 -16.07 -3.37 -2.44
N ARG A 157 -14.73 -3.29 -2.40
CA ARG A 157 -13.99 -2.69 -1.29
C ARG A 157 -14.26 -1.18 -1.18
N LEU A 158 -14.25 -0.45 -2.32
CA LEU A 158 -14.63 0.96 -2.37
C LEU A 158 -16.08 1.18 -1.85
N ARG A 159 -17.03 0.33 -2.27
CA ARG A 159 -18.43 0.40 -1.81
C ARG A 159 -18.60 0.16 -0.32
N LYS A 160 -17.73 -0.67 0.27
CA LYS A 160 -17.75 -1.01 1.70
C LYS A 160 -16.88 -0.11 2.56
N GLY A 161 -16.12 0.81 1.95
CA GLY A 161 -15.13 1.61 2.66
C GLY A 161 -13.93 0.81 3.17
N TYR A 162 -13.71 -0.40 2.63
CA TYR A 162 -12.53 -1.22 2.93
C TYR A 162 -11.30 -0.77 2.12
N LEU A 163 -11.51 0.03 1.09
CA LEU A 163 -10.52 0.74 0.32
C LEU A 163 -10.91 2.21 0.28
N VAL A 164 -10.09 3.06 0.88
CA VAL A 164 -10.21 4.51 0.78
C VAL A 164 -9.12 5.00 -0.17
N TYR A 165 -9.52 5.60 -1.31
CA TYR A 165 -8.58 5.96 -2.36
C TYR A 165 -7.88 7.29 -2.03
N THR A 166 -7.13 7.29 -0.94
CA THR A 166 -6.24 8.37 -0.54
C THR A 166 -5.01 7.80 0.16
N GLY A 167 -3.84 8.32 -0.16
CA GLY A 167 -2.56 7.85 0.37
C GLY A 167 -1.65 9.00 0.79
N THR A 168 -0.54 8.66 1.39
CA THR A 168 0.43 9.62 1.93
C THR A 168 1.17 10.41 0.85
N LEU A 169 1.27 9.89 -0.40
CA LEU A 169 2.12 10.49 -1.42
C LEU A 169 1.38 10.98 -2.68
N ARG A 170 0.33 10.28 -3.15
CA ARG A 170 -0.20 10.47 -4.51
C ARG A 170 -1.56 11.15 -4.60
N SER A 171 -2.24 11.39 -3.49
CA SER A 171 -3.55 12.05 -3.52
C SER A 171 -3.41 13.52 -3.90
N THR A 172 -4.18 13.99 -4.86
CA THR A 172 -4.18 15.44 -5.20
C THR A 172 -4.91 16.23 -4.13
N ILE A 173 -4.47 17.45 -3.85
CA ILE A 173 -5.10 18.29 -2.81
C ILE A 173 -6.59 18.50 -3.09
N PRO A 174 -7.04 18.82 -4.33
CA PRO A 174 -8.46 19.04 -4.62
C PRO A 174 -9.33 17.78 -4.56
N SER A 175 -8.74 16.57 -4.40
CA SER A 175 -9.53 15.35 -4.22
C SER A 175 -10.31 15.35 -2.90
N LEU A 176 -9.81 16.01 -1.86
CA LEU A 176 -10.43 16.09 -0.55
C LEU A 176 -10.85 17.52 -0.16
N LEU A 177 -10.15 18.54 -0.65
CA LEU A 177 -10.46 19.93 -0.33
C LEU A 177 -11.23 20.62 -1.46
N ARG A 178 -12.35 21.28 -1.14
CA ARG A 178 -13.06 22.23 -2.03
C ARG A 178 -12.86 23.67 -1.61
N LYS A 179 -12.65 23.86 -0.32
CA LYS A 179 -12.35 25.16 0.29
C LYS A 179 -11.35 24.95 1.41
N VAL A 180 -10.57 25.98 1.66
CA VAL A 180 -9.61 26.02 2.77
C VAL A 180 -9.56 27.43 3.34
N ARG A 181 -9.34 27.55 4.63
CA ARG A 181 -9.11 28.87 5.26
C ARG A 181 -7.63 29.21 5.14
N VAL A 182 -7.33 30.31 4.46
CA VAL A 182 -5.96 30.82 4.26
C VAL A 182 -5.91 32.25 4.75
N ASN A 183 -4.99 32.54 5.67
CA ASN A 183 -4.82 33.88 6.27
C ASN A 183 -6.13 34.47 6.77
N GLY A 184 -7.03 33.63 7.31
CA GLY A 184 -8.32 34.03 7.86
C GLY A 184 -9.48 34.13 6.86
N TYR A 185 -9.27 33.88 5.57
CA TYR A 185 -10.29 33.93 4.53
C TYR A 185 -10.62 32.57 3.97
N ASP A 186 -11.92 32.28 3.78
CA ASP A 186 -12.39 31.06 3.12
C ASP A 186 -12.12 31.17 1.63
N THR A 187 -11.24 30.33 1.12
CA THR A 187 -10.71 30.35 -0.24
C THR A 187 -11.07 29.07 -0.98
N PHE A 188 -11.53 29.16 -2.22
CA PHE A 188 -11.75 27.99 -3.07
C PHE A 188 -10.43 27.39 -3.52
N VAL A 189 -10.41 26.05 -3.58
CA VAL A 189 -9.30 25.26 -4.07
C VAL A 189 -9.44 25.02 -5.56
N SER A 190 -8.36 25.23 -6.32
CA SER A 190 -8.27 24.91 -7.75
C SER A 190 -8.40 23.40 -7.97
N SER A 191 -9.06 23.01 -9.05
CA SER A 191 -9.15 21.58 -9.46
C SER A 191 -7.88 21.07 -10.15
N GLU A 192 -6.90 21.95 -10.41
CA GLU A 192 -5.65 21.59 -11.08
C GLU A 192 -4.71 20.78 -10.18
N TYR A 193 -3.90 19.93 -10.82
CA TYR A 193 -2.87 19.16 -10.14
C TYR A 193 -1.63 20.00 -9.85
N PHE A 194 -1.71 20.92 -8.89
CA PHE A 194 -0.58 21.76 -8.48
C PHE A 194 0.23 21.15 -7.33
N ALA A 195 -0.41 20.38 -6.46
CA ALA A 195 0.22 19.74 -5.32
C ALA A 195 -0.48 18.41 -4.96
N GLN A 196 0.21 17.59 -4.22
CA GLN A 196 -0.26 16.27 -3.78
C GLN A 196 -0.04 16.06 -2.28
N SER A 197 -0.57 14.96 -1.75
CA SER A 197 -0.47 14.60 -0.33
C SER A 197 0.97 14.58 0.18
N ALA A 198 1.94 14.13 -0.63
CA ALA A 198 3.35 14.15 -0.27
C ALA A 198 3.85 15.56 0.08
N ASP A 199 3.40 16.60 -0.65
CA ASP A 199 3.74 17.99 -0.35
C ASP A 199 3.20 18.41 1.01
N ALA A 200 1.94 18.07 1.30
CA ALA A 200 1.31 18.40 2.57
C ALA A 200 1.96 17.66 3.75
N HIS A 201 2.20 16.35 3.60
CA HIS A 201 2.83 15.55 4.63
C HIS A 201 4.29 15.97 4.89
N LEU A 202 5.06 16.31 3.84
CA LEU A 202 6.44 16.79 3.98
C LEU A 202 6.50 18.13 4.72
N VAL A 203 5.62 19.09 4.35
CA VAL A 203 5.55 20.40 5.00
C VAL A 203 5.16 20.30 6.47
N LEU A 204 4.36 19.32 6.85
CA LEU A 204 3.95 19.07 8.24
C LEU A 204 4.92 18.15 9.00
N GLY A 205 5.98 17.64 8.35
CA GLY A 205 6.95 16.74 8.98
C GLY A 205 6.40 15.34 9.26
N ASN A 206 5.36 14.93 8.54
CA ASN A 206 4.80 13.57 8.62
C ASN A 206 5.59 12.56 7.78
N ILE A 207 6.33 13.01 6.77
CA ILE A 207 7.25 12.21 5.98
C ILE A 207 8.57 12.97 5.83
N SER A 208 9.63 12.24 5.54
CA SER A 208 10.94 12.80 5.17
C SER A 208 11.02 13.06 3.66
N VAL A 209 12.09 13.72 3.21
CA VAL A 209 12.40 13.89 1.79
C VAL A 209 12.64 12.54 1.12
N ASP A 210 13.25 11.58 1.83
CA ASP A 210 13.53 10.24 1.32
C ASP A 210 12.25 9.42 1.11
N ASP A 211 11.23 9.64 1.94
CA ASP A 211 9.91 8.99 1.77
C ASP A 211 9.15 9.53 0.55
N TYR A 212 9.45 10.76 0.09
CA TYR A 212 8.81 11.38 -1.07
C TYR A 212 9.36 10.80 -2.38
N SER A 213 9.04 9.54 -2.64
CA SER A 213 9.59 8.72 -3.73
C SER A 213 8.77 8.77 -5.04
N VAL A 214 7.81 9.68 -5.15
CA VAL A 214 6.94 9.83 -6.34
C VAL A 214 7.28 11.11 -7.11
N PRO A 215 7.01 11.17 -8.43
CA PRO A 215 7.17 12.42 -9.20
C PRO A 215 6.35 13.57 -8.60
N THR A 216 6.94 14.75 -8.57
CA THR A 216 6.28 15.98 -8.15
C THR A 216 5.35 16.52 -9.24
N ALA A 217 4.35 17.31 -8.88
CA ALA A 217 3.36 17.83 -9.82
C ALA A 217 3.96 18.75 -10.91
N ASP A 218 5.06 19.44 -10.60
CA ASP A 218 5.72 20.39 -11.49
C ASP A 218 7.09 19.89 -12.02
N GLY A 219 7.48 18.66 -11.66
CA GLY A 219 8.79 18.10 -12.03
C GLY A 219 9.98 18.74 -11.30
N ALA A 220 9.74 19.67 -10.36
CA ALA A 220 10.80 20.24 -9.53
C ALA A 220 11.18 19.31 -8.38
N GLU A 221 12.17 19.70 -7.58
CA GLU A 221 12.66 18.92 -6.44
C GLU A 221 11.58 18.66 -5.37
N ASN A 222 11.71 17.55 -4.68
CA ASN A 222 10.85 17.15 -3.54
C ASN A 222 11.32 17.77 -2.21
N THR A 223 11.68 19.05 -2.21
CA THR A 223 12.14 19.78 -1.03
C THR A 223 10.98 20.46 -0.28
N TYR A 224 11.21 20.78 1.00
CA TYR A 224 10.28 21.54 1.81
C TYR A 224 9.86 22.88 1.16
N ALA A 225 10.84 23.63 0.64
CA ALA A 225 10.57 24.94 0.00
C ALA A 225 9.75 24.78 -1.29
N ALA A 226 10.06 23.79 -2.13
CA ALA A 226 9.31 23.54 -3.35
C ALA A 226 7.89 23.03 -3.05
N SER A 227 7.70 22.23 -2.00
CA SER A 227 6.37 21.79 -1.55
C SER A 227 5.50 22.94 -1.06
N LEU A 228 6.06 23.91 -0.33
CA LEU A 228 5.33 25.15 0.02
C LEU A 228 4.88 25.93 -1.22
N GLN A 229 5.74 26.05 -2.25
CA GLN A 229 5.37 26.71 -3.50
C GLN A 229 4.26 25.97 -4.26
N ARG A 230 4.30 24.65 -4.33
CA ARG A 230 3.22 23.86 -4.94
C ARG A 230 1.91 24.01 -4.19
N LEU A 231 1.94 23.99 -2.86
CA LEU A 231 0.75 24.19 -2.02
C LEU A 231 0.15 25.58 -2.21
N SER A 232 0.97 26.66 -2.36
CA SER A 232 0.42 28.00 -2.60
C SER A 232 -0.36 28.09 -3.91
N ARG A 233 0.06 27.37 -4.96
CA ARG A 233 -0.62 27.33 -6.27
C ARG A 233 -2.02 26.71 -6.21
N VAL A 234 -2.30 25.90 -5.19
CA VAL A 234 -3.62 25.26 -4.99
C VAL A 234 -4.76 26.28 -4.84
N VAL A 235 -4.43 27.49 -4.37
CA VAL A 235 -5.36 28.62 -4.26
C VAL A 235 -5.04 29.72 -5.28
N CYS A 236 -4.36 29.37 -6.38
CA CYS A 236 -3.96 30.30 -7.46
C CYS A 236 -3.09 31.47 -6.97
N SER A 237 -2.22 31.22 -5.98
CA SER A 237 -1.36 32.20 -5.33
C SER A 237 0.11 31.75 -5.35
N ASP A 238 0.98 32.56 -4.79
CA ASP A 238 2.38 32.26 -4.53
C ASP A 238 2.77 32.55 -3.07
N LEU A 239 4.01 32.20 -2.69
CA LEU A 239 4.47 32.40 -1.32
C LEU A 239 4.68 33.89 -0.96
N SER A 240 4.79 34.76 -1.93
CA SER A 240 4.89 36.21 -1.63
C SER A 240 3.54 36.80 -1.19
N GLU A 241 2.45 36.19 -1.64
CA GLU A 241 1.08 36.62 -1.34
C GLU A 241 0.53 35.97 -0.07
N ILE A 242 0.62 34.62 0.07
CA ILE A 242 0.04 33.93 1.24
C ILE A 242 1.05 33.57 2.34
N GLY A 243 2.34 33.66 2.05
CA GLY A 243 3.41 33.29 2.96
C GLY A 243 3.50 31.79 3.24
N GLU A 244 4.50 31.39 4.00
CA GLU A 244 4.67 30.02 4.49
C GLU A 244 3.49 29.59 5.36
N SER A 245 2.94 30.50 6.18
CA SER A 245 1.79 30.22 7.05
C SER A 245 0.58 29.78 6.26
N GLY A 246 0.23 30.51 5.18
CA GLY A 246 -0.91 30.15 4.33
C GLY A 246 -0.73 28.80 3.62
N ALA A 247 0.47 28.50 3.15
CA ALA A 247 0.77 27.19 2.57
C ALA A 247 0.67 26.05 3.60
N LYS A 248 1.10 26.27 4.85
CA LYS A 248 0.93 25.32 5.96
C LYS A 248 -0.53 25.13 6.36
N GLU A 249 -1.36 26.17 6.31
CA GLU A 249 -2.81 26.08 6.55
C GLU A 249 -3.47 25.15 5.51
N ILE A 250 -3.06 25.23 4.24
CA ILE A 250 -3.54 24.33 3.18
C ILE A 250 -3.12 22.88 3.48
N ALA A 251 -1.85 22.67 3.81
CA ALA A 251 -1.33 21.34 4.16
C ALA A 251 -2.09 20.74 5.36
N ALA A 252 -2.27 21.52 6.42
CA ALA A 252 -2.97 21.08 7.64
C ALA A 252 -4.44 20.74 7.38
N ALA A 253 -5.14 21.56 6.58
CA ALA A 253 -6.52 21.29 6.20
C ALA A 253 -6.64 20.00 5.40
N PHE A 254 -5.75 19.77 4.42
CA PHE A 254 -5.76 18.53 3.64
C PHE A 254 -5.53 17.30 4.50
N VAL A 255 -4.47 17.30 5.31
CA VAL A 255 -4.14 16.16 6.19
C VAL A 255 -5.25 15.90 7.19
N LYS A 256 -5.91 16.95 7.69
CA LYS A 256 -7.06 16.80 8.58
C LYS A 256 -8.24 16.10 7.89
N GLU A 257 -8.64 16.54 6.70
CA GLU A 257 -9.73 15.88 5.94
C GLU A 257 -9.39 14.43 5.62
N GLN A 258 -8.14 14.16 5.23
CA GLN A 258 -7.66 12.82 4.94
C GLN A 258 -7.73 11.91 6.17
N THR A 259 -7.20 12.37 7.30
CA THR A 259 -7.18 11.58 8.54
C THR A 259 -8.56 11.44 9.15
N ASP A 260 -9.43 12.44 9.06
CA ASP A 260 -10.82 12.37 9.51
C ASP A 260 -11.61 11.32 8.70
N LEU A 261 -11.41 11.25 7.38
CA LEU A 261 -12.01 10.25 6.51
C LEU A 261 -11.56 8.83 6.91
N ILE A 262 -10.25 8.62 7.04
CA ILE A 262 -9.68 7.31 7.46
C ILE A 262 -10.21 6.93 8.85
N ARG A 263 -10.23 7.86 9.80
CA ARG A 263 -10.72 7.63 11.14
C ARG A 263 -12.21 7.24 11.15
N ALA A 264 -13.04 7.99 10.43
CA ALA A 264 -14.48 7.73 10.38
C ALA A 264 -14.77 6.32 9.84
N GLU A 265 -14.14 5.93 8.73
CA GLU A 265 -14.31 4.60 8.14
C GLU A 265 -13.75 3.49 9.04
N THR A 266 -12.59 3.69 9.65
CA THR A 266 -12.01 2.72 10.59
C THR A 266 -12.93 2.46 11.78
N LEU A 267 -13.44 3.51 12.42
CA LEU A 267 -14.34 3.36 13.57
C LEU A 267 -15.69 2.74 13.18
N ARG A 268 -16.21 3.06 11.98
CA ARG A 268 -17.42 2.42 11.44
C ARG A 268 -17.20 0.91 11.29
N ILE A 269 -16.09 0.50 10.67
CA ILE A 269 -15.75 -0.91 10.43
C ILE A 269 -15.54 -1.64 11.78
N ILE A 270 -14.84 -1.04 12.73
CA ILE A 270 -14.67 -1.58 14.08
C ILE A 270 -16.03 -1.86 14.72
N LYS A 271 -16.95 -0.89 14.67
CA LYS A 271 -18.31 -1.04 15.23
C LYS A 271 -19.10 -2.15 14.54
N GLU A 272 -19.02 -2.25 13.21
CA GLU A 272 -19.76 -3.25 12.42
C GLU A 272 -19.23 -4.67 12.62
N THR A 273 -17.95 -4.82 12.87
CA THR A 273 -17.27 -6.13 12.95
C THR A 273 -17.04 -6.62 14.37
N GLY A 274 -17.18 -5.73 15.35
CA GLY A 274 -16.86 -6.01 16.76
C GLY A 274 -15.36 -6.13 17.01
N SER A 275 -14.52 -5.59 16.11
CA SER A 275 -13.07 -5.56 16.30
C SER A 275 -12.69 -4.67 17.49
N THR A 276 -11.55 -4.95 18.13
CA THR A 276 -11.16 -4.30 19.39
C THR A 276 -9.83 -3.54 19.31
N GLU A 277 -9.10 -3.71 18.21
CA GLU A 277 -7.78 -3.10 18.02
C GLU A 277 -7.52 -2.79 16.55
N ILE A 278 -6.52 -1.96 16.30
CA ILE A 278 -6.04 -1.56 14.97
C ILE A 278 -4.61 -2.07 14.79
N ILE A 279 -4.34 -2.62 13.62
CA ILE A 279 -2.99 -2.87 13.12
C ILE A 279 -2.69 -1.81 12.09
N ALA A 280 -1.76 -0.91 12.41
CA ALA A 280 -1.31 0.14 11.51
C ALA A 280 -0.13 -0.33 10.67
N ALA A 281 -0.21 -0.15 9.36
CA ALA A 281 0.82 -0.50 8.39
C ALA A 281 1.02 0.62 7.35
N GLY A 282 2.02 0.44 6.49
CA GLY A 282 2.35 1.37 5.42
C GLY A 282 3.13 2.61 5.89
N ILE A 283 3.47 3.48 4.93
CA ILE A 283 4.24 4.72 5.17
C ILE A 283 3.58 5.60 6.25
N GLY A 284 2.25 5.60 6.28
CA GLY A 284 1.45 6.42 7.21
C GLY A 284 1.17 5.78 8.58
N SER A 285 1.77 4.63 8.93
CA SER A 285 1.47 3.92 10.18
C SER A 285 1.64 4.78 11.43
N HIS A 286 2.70 5.58 11.50
CA HIS A 286 2.98 6.50 12.59
C HIS A 286 1.97 7.66 12.69
N ILE A 287 1.30 8.02 11.59
CA ILE A 287 0.19 8.98 11.58
C ILE A 287 -1.04 8.32 12.21
N LEU A 288 -1.31 7.06 11.87
CA LEU A 288 -2.42 6.30 12.43
C LEU A 288 -2.26 6.08 13.93
N THR A 289 -1.07 5.74 14.41
CA THR A 289 -0.83 5.57 15.85
C THR A 289 -1.10 6.85 16.64
N LYS A 290 -0.76 8.00 16.08
CA LYS A 290 -1.09 9.31 16.67
C LYS A 290 -2.59 9.61 16.58
N LEU A 291 -3.22 9.29 15.46
CA LEU A 291 -4.64 9.54 15.19
C LEU A 291 -5.55 8.81 16.17
N PHE A 292 -5.24 7.57 16.52
CA PHE A 292 -6.03 6.72 17.40
C PHE A 292 -5.55 6.70 18.85
N ALA A 293 -4.52 7.50 19.19
CA ALA A 293 -3.97 7.54 20.54
C ALA A 293 -5.01 7.88 21.60
N GLY A 294 -5.13 7.02 22.63
CA GLY A 294 -6.08 7.21 23.72
C GLY A 294 -7.54 6.82 23.39
N GLU A 295 -7.86 6.42 22.18
CA GLU A 295 -9.21 6.02 21.75
C GLU A 295 -9.34 4.51 21.60
N ILE A 296 -8.38 3.88 20.90
CA ILE A 296 -8.35 2.44 20.66
C ILE A 296 -6.90 1.95 20.60
N SER A 297 -6.68 0.69 20.96
CA SER A 297 -5.36 0.06 20.81
C SER A 297 -4.93 0.06 19.34
N CYS A 298 -3.79 0.66 19.05
CA CYS A 298 -3.23 0.75 17.71
C CYS A 298 -1.79 0.24 17.74
N ILE A 299 -1.56 -0.90 17.09
CA ILE A 299 -0.25 -1.57 17.01
C ILE A 299 0.41 -1.16 15.70
N ASP A 300 1.60 -0.58 15.77
CA ASP A 300 2.41 -0.23 14.58
C ASP A 300 3.22 -1.45 14.13
N LEU A 301 2.91 -1.99 12.96
CA LEU A 301 3.66 -3.12 12.39
C LEU A 301 5.11 -2.76 12.05
N ASN A 302 5.43 -1.48 11.79
CA ASN A 302 6.81 -1.05 11.56
C ASN A 302 7.70 -1.18 12.81
N ALA A 303 7.10 -1.28 14.00
CA ALA A 303 7.82 -1.56 15.25
C ALA A 303 8.16 -3.05 15.42
N ASP A 304 7.50 -3.94 14.70
CA ASP A 304 7.76 -5.39 14.74
C ASP A 304 8.86 -5.76 13.75
N LYS A 305 10.07 -6.01 14.27
CA LYS A 305 11.24 -6.36 13.45
C LYS A 305 11.11 -7.70 12.71
N GLN A 306 10.08 -8.50 13.00
CA GLN A 306 9.83 -9.78 12.34
C GLN A 306 8.93 -9.62 11.10
N ILE A 307 8.30 -8.45 10.93
CA ILE A 307 7.39 -8.16 9.83
C ILE A 307 7.98 -7.03 8.97
N PHE A 308 8.11 -7.27 7.67
CA PHE A 308 8.51 -6.24 6.71
C PHE A 308 7.27 -5.43 6.29
N ALA A 309 6.88 -4.48 7.14
CA ALA A 309 5.65 -3.71 6.96
C ALA A 309 5.64 -2.84 5.69
N ASP A 310 6.81 -2.38 5.22
CA ASP A 310 6.93 -1.62 3.96
C ASP A 310 6.67 -2.48 2.71
N ALA A 311 6.71 -3.80 2.87
CA ALA A 311 6.40 -4.77 1.83
C ALA A 311 5.45 -5.86 2.38
N LEU A 312 4.47 -5.45 3.17
CA LEU A 312 3.56 -6.38 3.86
C LEU A 312 2.96 -7.44 2.94
N PRO A 313 2.43 -7.15 1.73
CA PRO A 313 1.89 -8.19 0.86
C PRO A 313 2.93 -9.23 0.41
N ALA A 314 4.15 -8.81 0.10
CA ALA A 314 5.23 -9.73 -0.29
C ALA A 314 5.67 -10.62 0.89
N HIS A 315 5.79 -10.03 2.10
CA HIS A 315 6.07 -10.79 3.32
C HIS A 315 4.93 -11.76 3.64
N ALA A 316 3.70 -11.29 3.58
CA ALA A 316 2.52 -12.07 3.90
C ALA A 316 2.34 -13.28 2.98
N VAL A 317 2.51 -13.12 1.67
CA VAL A 317 2.37 -14.25 0.73
C VAL A 317 3.47 -15.29 0.91
N LEU A 318 4.69 -14.87 1.30
CA LEU A 318 5.76 -15.78 1.68
C LEU A 318 5.36 -16.62 2.91
N GLU A 319 4.90 -15.98 3.97
CA GLU A 319 4.49 -16.66 5.22
C GLU A 319 3.31 -17.62 5.00
N VAL A 320 2.30 -17.17 4.19
CA VAL A 320 1.17 -18.02 3.81
C VAL A 320 1.64 -19.25 3.00
N ALA A 321 2.58 -19.08 2.08
CA ALA A 321 3.12 -20.18 1.27
C ALA A 321 3.87 -21.20 2.15
N GLN A 322 4.70 -20.74 3.07
CA GLN A 322 5.43 -21.58 4.03
C GLN A 322 4.46 -22.33 4.96
N ARG A 323 3.45 -21.64 5.51
CA ARG A 323 2.43 -22.23 6.39
C ARG A 323 1.61 -23.31 5.69
N THR A 324 1.30 -23.12 4.40
CA THR A 324 0.45 -24.04 3.64
C THR A 324 1.22 -25.18 2.97
N GLY A 325 2.56 -25.07 2.89
CA GLY A 325 3.41 -26.12 2.29
C GLY A 325 3.11 -26.35 0.81
N ILE A 326 2.91 -25.30 0.04
CA ILE A 326 2.47 -25.39 -1.37
C ILE A 326 3.58 -25.77 -2.36
N PHE A 327 4.85 -25.75 -1.92
CA PHE A 327 6.02 -26.11 -2.72
C PHE A 327 6.64 -27.43 -2.27
#